data_4094b6bf532be39c438ea2c49b21c4c7
#
_entry.id   4094b6bf532be39c438ea2c49b21c4c7
#
_cell.length_a   1.000
_cell.length_b   1.000
_cell.length_c   1.000
_cell.angle_alpha   90.00
_cell.angle_beta   90.00
_cell.angle_gamma   90.00
#
_symmetry.space_group_name_H-M   'P 1'
#
loop_
_entity.id
_entity.type
_entity.pdbx_description
1 polymer ?
#
loop_
_entity_poly.entity_id
_entity_poly.type
_entity_poly.pdbx_seq_one_letter_code
_entity_poly.pdbx_strand_id
1 'polypeptide(L)'
;MKVADKLPFGNAKMISSAAGYFDGRTDHWKQNKKLGGGAMGDMGVYALQGARLATGEEPISVLAKSSTTRPNIYHEVEETMMFQLEFPSGALAACHTSFGIRMNYLQVNYDKGWVKMEPHWAYSGNNGSMSDGTIINYPLENQQAKQMDEDADSILNNKPMIVPGEEGLRDIRVVEAVYR
;
A
#
# COMPACT_ATOMS: atom_id res chain seq x y z
N MET A 1 -12.07 -5.47 -4.84
CA MET A 1 -12.95 -4.83 -3.85
C MET A 1 -13.25 -3.41 -4.34
N LYS A 2 -14.47 -3.13 -4.77
CA LYS A 2 -14.87 -1.78 -5.25
C LYS A 2 -15.39 -0.95 -4.08
N VAL A 3 -14.52 -0.54 -3.18
CA VAL A 3 -14.93 0.31 -2.05
C VAL A 3 -15.12 1.77 -2.52
N ALA A 4 -14.28 2.23 -3.44
CA ALA A 4 -14.33 3.59 -3.96
C ALA A 4 -15.66 3.95 -4.65
N ASP A 5 -16.27 3.01 -5.38
CA ASP A 5 -17.50 3.25 -6.14
C ASP A 5 -18.77 3.42 -5.28
N LYS A 6 -18.70 3.17 -3.98
CA LYS A 6 -19.87 3.14 -3.08
C LYS A 6 -19.86 4.18 -1.96
N LEU A 7 -18.80 4.97 -1.85
CA LEU A 7 -18.72 5.98 -0.81
C LEU A 7 -19.49 7.26 -1.21
N PRO A 8 -20.27 7.84 -0.29
CA PRO A 8 -21.10 9.02 -0.58
C PRO A 8 -20.29 10.30 -0.75
N PHE A 9 -18.95 10.22 -0.72
CA PHE A 9 -18.07 11.39 -0.67
C PHE A 9 -17.61 11.89 -2.05
N GLY A 10 -18.00 11.25 -3.14
CA GLY A 10 -17.57 11.64 -4.50
C GLY A 10 -16.20 11.10 -4.87
N ASN A 11 -15.49 11.82 -5.75
CA ASN A 11 -14.21 11.37 -6.29
C ASN A 11 -13.05 11.60 -5.30
N ALA A 12 -12.08 10.69 -5.28
CA ALA A 12 -10.83 10.89 -4.56
C ALA A 12 -10.05 12.06 -5.18
N LYS A 13 -9.47 12.92 -4.32
CA LYS A 13 -8.66 14.08 -4.73
C LYS A 13 -7.22 13.98 -4.26
N MET A 14 -7.04 13.60 -3.01
CA MET A 14 -5.72 13.52 -2.41
C MET A 14 -5.63 12.31 -1.48
N ILE A 15 -4.59 11.54 -1.66
CA ILE A 15 -4.33 10.33 -0.89
C ILE A 15 -2.99 10.50 -0.15
N SER A 16 -2.95 10.13 1.12
CA SER A 16 -1.72 9.97 1.89
C SER A 16 -1.67 8.55 2.41
N SER A 17 -0.64 7.81 2.06
CA SER A 17 -0.50 6.40 2.42
C SER A 17 0.92 6.10 2.89
N ALA A 18 1.06 5.36 3.99
CA ALA A 18 2.36 5.01 4.53
C ALA A 18 2.39 3.60 5.11
N ALA A 19 3.48 2.91 4.83
CA ALA A 19 3.77 1.60 5.38
C ALA A 19 5.25 1.47 5.70
N GLY A 20 5.58 1.13 6.93
CA GLY A 20 6.97 1.00 7.36
C GLY A 20 7.09 0.43 8.77
N TYR A 21 8.26 -0.06 9.08
CA TYR A 21 8.61 -0.52 10.42
C TYR A 21 10.09 -0.31 10.67
N PHE A 22 10.49 -0.29 11.94
CA PHE A 22 11.90 -0.20 12.28
C PHE A 22 12.57 -1.57 12.10
N ASP A 23 13.56 -1.63 11.20
CA ASP A 23 14.44 -2.79 11.00
C ASP A 23 15.88 -2.41 11.36
N GLY A 24 16.42 -3.05 12.37
CA GLY A 24 17.80 -2.87 12.82
C GLY A 24 18.73 -4.05 12.50
N ARG A 25 18.27 -5.05 11.73
CA ARG A 25 19.09 -6.18 11.34
C ARG A 25 20.20 -5.74 10.39
N THR A 26 21.35 -6.39 10.47
CA THR A 26 22.53 -6.06 9.68
C THR A 26 22.90 -7.16 8.66
N ASP A 27 22.26 -8.33 8.76
CA ASP A 27 22.46 -9.46 7.86
C ASP A 27 21.11 -10.10 7.53
N HIS A 28 20.44 -9.52 6.52
CA HIS A 28 19.14 -9.99 6.11
C HIS A 28 18.94 -9.69 4.61
N TRP A 29 18.17 -10.54 3.90
CA TRP A 29 17.93 -10.39 2.46
C TRP A 29 17.34 -9.00 2.07
N LYS A 30 16.62 -8.34 2.98
CA LYS A 30 16.01 -7.02 2.77
C LYS A 30 17.05 -5.88 2.61
N GLN A 31 18.31 -6.11 3.01
CA GLN A 31 19.42 -5.19 2.76
C GLN A 31 20.18 -5.50 1.46
N ASN A 32 19.85 -6.60 0.78
CA ASN A 32 20.58 -7.05 -0.40
C ASN A 32 19.80 -6.72 -1.69
N LYS A 33 20.40 -5.89 -2.55
CA LYS A 33 19.79 -5.46 -3.81
C LYS A 33 19.50 -6.63 -4.76
N LYS A 34 20.41 -7.62 -4.84
CA LYS A 34 20.26 -8.78 -5.73
C LYS A 34 19.12 -9.70 -5.32
N LEU A 35 18.73 -9.65 -4.05
CA LEU A 35 17.62 -10.44 -3.52
C LEU A 35 16.29 -9.68 -3.50
N GLY A 36 16.25 -8.49 -4.10
CA GLY A 36 15.04 -7.65 -4.14
C GLY A 36 14.81 -6.88 -2.84
N GLY A 37 15.87 -6.59 -2.07
CA GLY A 37 15.78 -5.78 -0.86
C GLY A 37 15.41 -4.33 -1.15
N GLY A 38 15.24 -3.56 -0.08
CA GLY A 38 14.82 -2.16 -0.09
C GLY A 38 13.43 -1.96 0.51
N ALA A 39 13.21 -0.79 1.09
CA ALA A 39 11.95 -0.48 1.75
C ALA A 39 10.78 -0.43 0.77
N MET A 40 11.01 -0.01 -0.47
CA MET A 40 9.98 0.07 -1.51
C MET A 40 9.41 -1.30 -1.85
N GLY A 41 10.28 -2.29 -2.11
CA GLY A 41 9.87 -3.63 -2.50
C GLY A 41 9.15 -4.41 -1.40
N ASP A 42 9.52 -4.18 -0.14
CA ASP A 42 8.94 -4.91 1.01
C ASP A 42 7.68 -4.23 1.58
N MET A 43 7.76 -2.92 1.82
CA MET A 43 6.70 -2.18 2.51
C MET A 43 6.03 -1.11 1.65
N GLY A 44 6.75 -0.52 0.71
CA GLY A 44 6.21 0.52 -0.17
C GLY A 44 5.03 0.03 -1.02
N VAL A 45 5.00 -1.26 -1.34
CA VAL A 45 3.90 -1.91 -2.05
C VAL A 45 2.56 -1.78 -1.31
N TYR A 46 2.53 -1.78 0.03
CA TYR A 46 1.31 -1.57 0.81
C TYR A 46 0.80 -0.13 0.69
N ALA A 47 1.72 0.86 0.72
CA ALA A 47 1.35 2.25 0.53
C ALA A 47 0.86 2.52 -0.90
N LEU A 48 1.52 1.94 -1.90
CA LEU A 48 1.12 1.97 -3.31
C LEU A 48 -0.28 1.36 -3.50
N GLN A 49 -0.49 0.15 -2.99
CA GLN A 49 -1.76 -0.56 -3.13
C GLN A 49 -2.90 0.21 -2.45
N GLY A 50 -2.65 0.82 -1.28
CA GLY A 50 -3.61 1.70 -0.62
C GLY A 50 -4.08 2.84 -1.53
N ALA A 51 -3.17 3.49 -2.26
CA ALA A 51 -3.48 4.57 -3.18
C ALA A 51 -4.25 4.07 -4.43
N ARG A 52 -3.82 2.96 -5.03
CA ARG A 52 -4.50 2.34 -6.18
C ARG A 52 -5.92 1.89 -5.85
N LEU A 53 -6.10 1.22 -4.70
CA LEU A 53 -7.42 0.78 -4.24
C LEU A 53 -8.35 1.96 -3.88
N ALA A 54 -7.79 3.06 -3.36
CA ALA A 54 -8.58 4.25 -3.01
C ALA A 54 -9.14 4.98 -4.23
N THR A 55 -8.38 5.00 -5.33
CA THR A 55 -8.81 5.63 -6.59
C THR A 55 -9.56 4.67 -7.51
N GLY A 56 -9.26 3.38 -7.43
CA GLY A 56 -9.70 2.39 -8.41
C GLY A 56 -9.02 2.54 -9.78
N GLU A 57 -7.92 3.29 -9.85
CA GLU A 57 -7.20 3.64 -11.07
C GLU A 57 -5.73 3.18 -11.00
N GLU A 58 -5.11 3.08 -12.18
CA GLU A 58 -3.66 2.92 -12.30
C GLU A 58 -2.99 4.28 -12.45
N PRO A 59 -1.86 4.54 -11.77
CA PRO A 59 -1.16 5.81 -11.89
C PRO A 59 -0.56 5.99 -13.28
N ILE A 60 -0.54 7.24 -13.77
CA ILE A 60 0.00 7.63 -15.07
C ILE A 60 1.38 8.30 -14.95
N SER A 61 1.75 8.77 -13.77
CA SER A 61 3.07 9.32 -13.50
C SER A 61 3.53 9.06 -12.07
N VAL A 62 4.85 9.08 -11.86
CA VAL A 62 5.48 8.93 -10.55
C VAL A 62 6.68 9.88 -10.42
N LEU A 63 6.82 10.50 -9.25
CA LEU A 63 8.03 11.18 -8.79
C LEU A 63 8.47 10.52 -7.49
N ALA A 64 9.76 10.19 -7.37
CA ALA A 64 10.25 9.51 -6.18
C ALA A 64 11.59 10.07 -5.69
N LYS A 65 11.83 9.94 -4.39
CA LYS A 65 13.08 10.27 -3.74
C LYS A 65 13.38 9.24 -2.66
N SER A 66 14.55 8.62 -2.78
CA SER A 66 15.08 7.71 -1.76
C SER A 66 16.06 8.41 -0.83
N SER A 67 16.22 7.86 0.38
CA SER A 67 17.19 8.31 1.37
C SER A 67 17.65 7.15 2.24
N THR A 68 18.85 7.27 2.79
CA THR A 68 19.42 6.32 3.74
C THR A 68 20.13 7.10 4.85
N THR A 69 19.65 6.96 6.06
CA THR A 69 20.23 7.60 7.26
C THR A 69 21.15 6.66 8.04
N ARG A 70 21.07 5.34 7.78
CA ARG A 70 21.88 4.28 8.35
C ARG A 70 22.67 3.52 7.27
N PRO A 71 23.65 4.18 6.59
CA PRO A 71 24.36 3.60 5.44
C PRO A 71 25.20 2.36 5.80
N ASN A 72 25.53 2.16 7.06
CA ASN A 72 26.18 0.95 7.57
C ASN A 72 25.28 -0.30 7.52
N ILE A 73 23.96 -0.14 7.44
CA ILE A 73 22.98 -1.22 7.30
C ILE A 73 22.45 -1.26 5.85
N TYR A 74 22.04 -0.12 5.31
CA TYR A 74 21.41 0.02 4.00
C TYR A 74 22.39 0.64 2.99
N HIS A 75 23.44 -0.12 2.61
CA HIS A 75 24.48 0.34 1.69
C HIS A 75 24.20 -0.06 0.24
N GLU A 76 23.35 -1.07 -0.01
CA GLU A 76 22.98 -1.52 -1.35
C GLU A 76 21.58 -1.06 -1.78
N VAL A 77 20.71 -0.74 -0.83
CA VAL A 77 19.29 -0.45 -1.03
C VAL A 77 18.89 0.78 -0.22
N GLU A 78 17.77 1.37 -0.55
CA GLU A 78 17.21 2.48 0.22
C GLU A 78 16.61 2.00 1.55
N GLU A 79 16.77 2.84 2.57
CA GLU A 79 16.11 2.72 3.86
C GLU A 79 14.72 3.36 3.82
N THR A 80 14.58 4.46 3.10
CA THR A 80 13.36 5.26 3.02
C THR A 80 13.09 5.62 1.56
N MET A 81 11.83 5.51 1.17
CA MET A 81 11.34 6.01 -0.12
C MET A 81 10.11 6.88 0.10
N MET A 82 10.10 8.07 -0.51
CA MET A 82 8.91 8.90 -0.67
C MET A 82 8.59 8.96 -2.16
N PHE A 83 7.32 8.76 -2.51
CA PHE A 83 6.90 8.83 -3.90
C PHE A 83 5.50 9.44 -4.04
N GLN A 84 5.32 10.16 -5.13
CA GLN A 84 4.04 10.78 -5.51
C GLN A 84 3.53 10.11 -6.76
N LEU A 85 2.23 9.88 -6.80
CA LEU A 85 1.54 9.29 -7.93
C LEU A 85 0.48 10.26 -8.43
N GLU A 86 0.31 10.32 -9.75
CA GLU A 86 -0.79 11.02 -10.41
C GLU A 86 -1.68 9.99 -11.09
N PHE A 87 -3.00 10.15 -10.97
CA PHE A 87 -4.01 9.27 -11.54
C PHE A 87 -4.77 9.94 -12.68
N PRO A 88 -5.37 9.19 -13.62
CA PRO A 88 -6.14 9.73 -14.75
C PRO A 88 -7.25 10.71 -14.36
N SER A 89 -7.87 10.52 -13.20
CA SER A 89 -8.87 11.45 -12.63
C SER A 89 -8.30 12.80 -12.18
N GLY A 90 -6.98 12.96 -12.17
CA GLY A 90 -6.26 14.10 -11.58
C GLY A 90 -6.06 13.98 -10.07
N ALA A 91 -6.45 12.86 -9.45
CA ALA A 91 -6.12 12.59 -8.05
C ALA A 91 -4.60 12.44 -7.86
N LEU A 92 -4.09 12.92 -6.73
CA LEU A 92 -2.68 12.81 -6.35
C LEU A 92 -2.53 11.97 -5.10
N ALA A 93 -1.49 11.12 -5.06
CA ALA A 93 -1.11 10.40 -3.86
C ALA A 93 0.31 10.76 -3.42
N ALA A 94 0.48 10.96 -2.11
CA ALA A 94 1.77 11.03 -1.43
C ALA A 94 1.95 9.74 -0.63
N CYS A 95 2.94 8.94 -1.03
CA CYS A 95 3.21 7.63 -0.46
C CYS A 95 4.58 7.61 0.21
N HIS A 96 4.68 6.91 1.34
CA HIS A 96 5.90 6.83 2.13
C HIS A 96 6.17 5.41 2.58
N THR A 97 7.44 5.02 2.58
CA THR A 97 7.88 3.77 3.18
C THR A 97 9.25 3.92 3.83
N SER A 98 9.49 3.19 4.90
CA SER A 98 10.80 3.21 5.58
C SER A 98 11.02 1.97 6.43
N PHE A 99 12.29 1.54 6.49
CA PHE A 99 12.81 0.64 7.52
C PHE A 99 13.36 1.38 8.74
N GLY A 100 13.28 2.70 8.77
CA GLY A 100 13.77 3.54 9.86
C GLY A 100 12.70 3.96 10.86
N ILE A 101 11.43 3.93 10.48
CA ILE A 101 10.30 4.39 11.29
C ILE A 101 9.07 3.51 11.12
N ARG A 102 8.23 3.47 12.15
CA ARG A 102 6.95 2.76 12.09
C ARG A 102 5.86 3.68 11.54
N MET A 103 5.23 3.24 10.45
CA MET A 103 4.13 3.93 9.79
C MET A 103 3.12 2.90 9.31
N ASN A 104 1.81 3.16 9.50
CA ASN A 104 0.77 2.29 8.99
C ASN A 104 -0.55 3.05 8.92
N TYR A 105 -0.72 3.90 7.89
CA TYR A 105 -1.95 4.65 7.70
C TYR A 105 -2.29 4.86 6.24
N LEU A 106 -3.58 5.05 5.99
CA LEU A 106 -4.15 5.51 4.73
C LEU A 106 -5.17 6.59 5.02
N GLN A 107 -5.03 7.75 4.41
CA GLN A 107 -6.04 8.79 4.41
C GLN A 107 -6.39 9.18 2.98
N VAL A 108 -7.68 9.18 2.68
CA VAL A 108 -8.22 9.57 1.38
C VAL A 108 -9.15 10.75 1.58
N ASN A 109 -8.86 11.86 0.90
CA ASN A 109 -9.72 13.04 0.87
C ASN A 109 -10.50 13.04 -0.46
N TYR A 110 -11.81 13.15 -0.36
CA TYR A 110 -12.77 13.15 -1.47
C TYR A 110 -13.39 14.53 -1.65
N ASP A 111 -14.24 14.70 -2.65
CA ASP A 111 -14.98 15.95 -2.90
C ASP A 111 -15.78 16.44 -1.68
N LYS A 112 -16.37 15.52 -0.90
CA LYS A 112 -17.36 15.82 0.16
C LYS A 112 -17.03 15.21 1.51
N GLY A 113 -15.83 14.69 1.69
CA GLY A 113 -15.45 14.04 2.95
C GLY A 113 -14.11 13.35 2.88
N TRP A 114 -13.83 12.55 3.89
CA TRP A 114 -12.59 11.79 3.98
C TRP A 114 -12.81 10.42 4.63
N VAL A 115 -11.87 9.52 4.35
CA VAL A 115 -11.72 8.23 5.03
C VAL A 115 -10.30 8.13 5.56
N LYS A 116 -10.14 7.74 6.81
CA LYS A 116 -8.85 7.46 7.43
C LYS A 116 -8.84 6.05 7.99
N MET A 117 -7.76 5.32 7.72
CA MET A 117 -7.49 4.00 8.29
C MET A 117 -6.13 3.99 8.96
N GLU A 118 -6.09 3.49 10.20
CA GLU A 118 -4.86 3.35 10.98
C GLU A 118 -5.07 2.28 12.08
N PRO A 119 -4.55 1.05 11.92
CA PRO A 119 -3.79 0.58 10.76
C PRO A 119 -4.65 0.36 9.50
N HIS A 120 -4.05 0.54 8.31
CA HIS A 120 -4.71 0.21 7.05
C HIS A 120 -4.28 -1.16 6.50
N TRP A 121 -3.16 -1.69 6.99
CA TRP A 121 -2.72 -3.05 6.74
C TRP A 121 -2.32 -3.70 8.08
N ALA A 122 -2.92 -4.80 8.42
CA ALA A 122 -2.63 -5.56 9.64
C ALA A 122 -3.16 -6.99 9.50
N TYR A 123 -2.49 -7.93 10.13
CA TYR A 123 -2.92 -9.33 10.13
C TYR A 123 -4.17 -9.58 10.98
N SER A 124 -4.43 -8.74 11.97
CA SER A 124 -5.51 -8.89 12.95
C SER A 124 -6.70 -7.94 12.74
N GLY A 125 -6.74 -7.23 11.63
CA GLY A 125 -7.82 -6.31 11.29
C GLY A 125 -7.39 -4.88 11.09
N ASN A 126 -8.23 -4.11 10.40
CA ASN A 126 -8.00 -2.73 10.05
C ASN A 126 -9.04 -1.85 10.75
N ASN A 127 -8.59 -0.68 11.21
CA ASN A 127 -9.42 0.28 11.92
C ASN A 127 -9.38 1.65 11.23
N GLY A 128 -10.43 2.42 11.42
CA GLY A 128 -10.47 3.76 10.86
C GLY A 128 -11.76 4.51 11.17
N SER A 129 -11.92 5.63 10.49
CA SER A 129 -13.11 6.46 10.59
C SER A 129 -13.36 7.22 9.29
N MET A 130 -14.57 7.72 9.15
CA MET A 130 -15.00 8.56 8.03
C MET A 130 -15.49 9.91 8.54
N SER A 131 -15.53 10.90 7.66
CA SER A 131 -15.93 12.27 7.99
C SER A 131 -17.40 12.42 8.43
N ASP A 132 -18.24 11.44 8.13
CA ASP A 132 -19.65 11.37 8.58
C ASP A 132 -19.83 10.78 9.98
N GLY A 133 -18.73 10.46 10.68
CA GLY A 133 -18.73 9.84 11.99
C GLY A 133 -18.74 8.31 11.99
N THR A 134 -18.79 7.68 10.82
CA THR A 134 -18.72 6.21 10.71
C THR A 134 -17.37 5.70 11.22
N ILE A 135 -17.41 4.70 12.09
CA ILE A 135 -16.22 3.97 12.56
C ILE A 135 -16.02 2.73 11.70
N ILE A 136 -14.82 2.57 11.17
CA ILE A 136 -14.39 1.39 10.45
C ILE A 136 -13.70 0.46 11.45
N ASN A 137 -14.24 -0.74 11.60
CA ASN A 137 -13.61 -1.79 12.40
C ASN A 137 -13.84 -3.12 11.71
N TYR A 138 -12.78 -3.67 11.12
CA TYR A 138 -12.79 -4.98 10.47
C TYR A 138 -11.86 -5.93 11.24
N PRO A 139 -12.36 -6.56 12.31
CA PRO A 139 -11.61 -7.61 13.00
C PRO A 139 -11.47 -8.81 12.07
N LEU A 140 -10.25 -9.31 11.94
CA LEU A 140 -9.95 -10.53 11.21
C LEU A 140 -9.18 -11.46 12.13
N GLU A 141 -9.72 -12.65 12.38
CA GLU A 141 -9.06 -13.64 13.24
C GLU A 141 -7.79 -14.21 12.58
N ASN A 142 -7.87 -14.52 11.30
CA ASN A 142 -6.74 -15.02 10.51
C ASN A 142 -6.89 -14.63 9.04
N GLN A 143 -6.19 -13.57 8.64
CA GLN A 143 -6.25 -13.02 7.29
C GLN A 143 -5.72 -14.01 6.24
N GLN A 144 -4.63 -14.71 6.56
CA GLN A 144 -4.01 -15.66 5.63
C GLN A 144 -4.90 -16.90 5.43
N ALA A 145 -5.52 -17.42 6.49
CA ALA A 145 -6.46 -18.53 6.36
C ALA A 145 -7.65 -18.14 5.48
N LYS A 146 -8.21 -16.95 5.68
CA LYS A 146 -9.31 -16.45 4.87
C LYS A 146 -8.90 -16.34 3.38
N GLN A 147 -7.71 -15.82 3.08
CA GLN A 147 -7.21 -15.75 1.70
C GLN A 147 -7.10 -17.14 1.09
N MET A 148 -6.53 -18.13 1.80
CA MET A 148 -6.40 -19.50 1.32
C MET A 148 -7.75 -20.14 1.06
N ASP A 149 -8.75 -19.93 1.93
CA ASP A 149 -10.11 -20.44 1.76
C ASP A 149 -10.80 -19.82 0.53
N GLU A 150 -10.65 -18.50 0.32
CA GLU A 150 -11.20 -17.81 -0.84
C GLU A 150 -10.54 -18.25 -2.15
N ASP A 151 -9.24 -18.45 -2.15
CA ASP A 151 -8.50 -18.97 -3.32
C ASP A 151 -8.91 -20.44 -3.62
N ALA A 152 -9.05 -21.26 -2.60
CA ALA A 152 -9.54 -22.64 -2.74
C ALA A 152 -10.98 -22.69 -3.30
N ASP A 153 -11.89 -21.83 -2.78
CA ASP A 153 -13.27 -21.73 -3.30
C ASP A 153 -13.27 -21.29 -4.77
N SER A 154 -12.41 -20.35 -5.14
CA SER A 154 -12.28 -19.90 -6.53
C SER A 154 -11.85 -21.02 -7.47
N ILE A 155 -10.88 -21.83 -7.06
CA ILE A 155 -10.40 -23.00 -7.84
C ILE A 155 -11.47 -24.07 -7.93
N LEU A 156 -12.06 -24.48 -6.80
CA LEU A 156 -13.02 -25.58 -6.74
C LEU A 156 -14.31 -25.29 -7.51
N ASN A 157 -14.73 -24.04 -7.51
CA ASN A 157 -16.00 -23.60 -8.11
C ASN A 157 -15.81 -22.84 -9.42
N ASN A 158 -14.59 -22.82 -9.99
CA ASN A 158 -14.24 -22.11 -11.22
C ASN A 158 -14.70 -20.63 -11.23
N LYS A 159 -14.48 -19.95 -10.08
CA LYS A 159 -14.78 -18.52 -9.92
C LYS A 159 -13.53 -17.67 -10.21
N PRO A 160 -13.69 -16.41 -10.61
CA PRO A 160 -12.55 -15.49 -10.69
C PRO A 160 -11.87 -15.34 -9.32
N MET A 161 -10.54 -15.29 -9.32
CA MET A 161 -9.75 -14.95 -8.13
C MET A 161 -10.10 -13.54 -7.67
N ILE A 162 -10.21 -13.33 -6.34
CA ILE A 162 -10.48 -12.02 -5.75
C ILE A 162 -9.26 -11.09 -5.92
N VAL A 163 -8.05 -11.65 -5.73
CA VAL A 163 -6.77 -10.96 -5.94
C VAL A 163 -5.94 -11.79 -6.91
N PRO A 164 -6.13 -11.62 -8.23
CA PRO A 164 -5.38 -12.37 -9.23
C PRO A 164 -3.92 -11.90 -9.30
N GLY A 165 -3.03 -12.74 -9.86
CA GLY A 165 -1.59 -12.41 -10.00
C GLY A 165 -1.32 -11.14 -10.82
N GLU A 166 -2.24 -10.73 -11.67
CA GLU A 166 -2.19 -9.49 -12.44
C GLU A 166 -2.18 -8.25 -11.55
N GLU A 167 -2.77 -8.30 -10.35
CA GLU A 167 -2.70 -7.20 -9.38
C GLU A 167 -1.26 -7.00 -8.88
N GLY A 168 -0.56 -8.09 -8.55
CA GLY A 168 0.84 -8.02 -8.19
C GLY A 168 1.72 -7.51 -9.35
N LEU A 169 1.42 -7.91 -10.60
CA LEU A 169 2.13 -7.40 -11.77
C LEU A 169 1.96 -5.90 -11.95
N ARG A 170 0.77 -5.35 -11.68
CA ARG A 170 0.52 -3.90 -11.73
C ARG A 170 1.34 -3.17 -10.67
N ASP A 171 1.38 -3.67 -9.44
CA ASP A 171 2.20 -3.09 -8.37
C ASP A 171 3.69 -3.08 -8.76
N ILE A 172 4.23 -4.19 -9.27
CA ILE A 172 5.63 -4.28 -9.68
C ILE A 172 5.98 -3.31 -10.80
N ARG A 173 5.10 -3.07 -11.76
CA ARG A 173 5.30 -2.07 -12.82
C ARG A 173 5.48 -0.65 -12.24
N VAL A 174 4.71 -0.30 -11.23
CA VAL A 174 4.86 1.00 -10.55
C VAL A 174 6.14 1.03 -9.71
N VAL A 175 6.47 -0.05 -9.00
CA VAL A 175 7.74 -0.18 -8.26
C VAL A 175 8.94 0.02 -9.17
N GLU A 176 8.94 -0.59 -10.36
CA GLU A 176 10.00 -0.39 -11.36
C GLU A 176 10.08 1.08 -11.82
N ALA A 177 8.94 1.75 -12.01
CA ALA A 177 8.92 3.16 -12.37
C ALA A 177 9.46 4.07 -11.24
N VAL A 178 9.19 3.73 -9.97
CA VAL A 178 9.72 4.45 -8.79
C VAL A 178 11.24 4.41 -8.73
N TYR A 179 11.87 3.32 -9.20
CA TYR A 179 13.34 3.17 -9.20
C TYR A 179 14.04 3.77 -10.44
N ARG A 180 13.32 4.26 -11.43
CA ARG A 180 13.86 4.92 -12.64
C ARG A 180 14.05 6.41 -12.45
#